data_fff8883c92d4eec5d2d72dcdf4d84094
#
_entry.id   fff8883c92d4eec5d2d72dcdf4d84094
#
_cell.length_a   1.000
_cell.length_b   1.000
_cell.length_c   1.000
_cell.angle_alpha   90.00
_cell.angle_beta   90.00
_cell.angle_gamma   90.00
#
_symmetry.space_group_name_H-M   'P 1'
#
loop_
_entity.id
_entity.type
_entity.pdbx_description
1 polymer ?
#
loop_
_entity_poly.entity_id
_entity_poly.type
_entity_poly.pdbx_seq_one_letter_code
_entity_poly.pdbx_strand_id
1 'polypeptide(L)'
;MLIGLTGNYGMGKSFVLSVFRELGAMVLDSDDIVHILLQEKSVIRDIKTILGDRVEKKDGTLDKEVVAEIIFNNSILRNKLEVLLHPMVFDKIETYLQKIRGKRRLVIIEVPLLFEGAYEGRFDRTITVFTTQKAALERLRKGGVSRSNALKRLKAQMPIQIKKKKTDYQIDNNGTKQRTRKQAENIYKRLLEEMP
;
A
#
# COMPACT_ATOMS: atom_id res chain seq x y z
N MET A 1 0.72 -9.25 -16.10
CA MET A 1 -0.48 -9.13 -15.25
C MET A 1 -0.15 -8.28 -14.04
N LEU A 2 -0.98 -7.30 -13.72
CA LEU A 2 -0.80 -6.35 -12.63
C LEU A 2 -1.80 -6.64 -11.49
N ILE A 3 -1.29 -6.85 -10.28
CA ILE A 3 -2.10 -7.25 -9.11
C ILE A 3 -2.00 -6.19 -8.03
N GLY A 4 -3.15 -5.73 -7.53
CA GLY A 4 -3.26 -4.88 -6.37
C GLY A 4 -3.37 -5.70 -5.08
N LEU A 5 -2.40 -5.59 -4.17
CA LEU A 5 -2.45 -6.24 -2.87
C LEU A 5 -2.79 -5.23 -1.79
N THR A 6 -3.84 -5.48 -1.03
CA THR A 6 -4.30 -4.61 0.05
C THR A 6 -4.56 -5.36 1.35
N GLY A 7 -4.95 -4.63 2.36
CA GLY A 7 -5.28 -5.12 3.70
C GLY A 7 -4.99 -4.04 4.73
N ASN A 8 -5.71 -4.05 5.84
CA ASN A 8 -5.59 -3.01 6.85
C ASN A 8 -4.25 -3.07 7.60
N TYR A 9 -3.97 -2.03 8.37
CA TYR A 9 -2.74 -1.89 9.15
C TYR A 9 -2.54 -3.08 10.11
N GLY A 10 -1.33 -3.66 10.11
CA GLY A 10 -0.99 -4.82 10.95
C GLY A 10 -1.48 -6.19 10.45
N MET A 11 -2.12 -6.28 9.28
CA MET A 11 -2.66 -7.54 8.76
C MET A 11 -1.63 -8.46 8.09
N GLY A 12 -0.36 -8.02 7.98
CA GLY A 12 0.75 -8.85 7.56
C GLY A 12 0.97 -8.91 6.05
N LYS A 13 0.62 -7.84 5.33
CA LYS A 13 0.85 -7.70 3.88
C LYS A 13 2.31 -7.92 3.49
N SER A 14 3.25 -7.33 4.22
CA SER A 14 4.69 -7.44 3.92
C SER A 14 5.19 -8.89 3.93
N PHE A 15 4.66 -9.75 4.82
CA PHE A 15 4.97 -11.17 4.81
C PHE A 15 4.44 -11.85 3.54
N VAL A 16 3.21 -11.55 3.14
CA VAL A 16 2.61 -12.12 1.92
C VAL A 16 3.38 -11.66 0.68
N LEU A 17 3.79 -10.38 0.64
CA LEU A 17 4.63 -9.85 -0.44
C LEU A 17 5.99 -10.54 -0.53
N SER A 18 6.63 -10.83 0.62
CA SER A 18 7.88 -11.59 0.61
C SER A 18 7.71 -12.98 0.00
N VAL A 19 6.58 -13.65 0.29
CA VAL A 19 6.27 -14.94 -0.31
C VAL A 19 6.10 -14.83 -1.83
N PHE A 20 5.34 -13.85 -2.31
CA PHE A 20 5.18 -13.64 -3.75
C PHE A 20 6.50 -13.31 -4.45
N ARG A 21 7.38 -12.53 -3.79
CA ARG A 21 8.73 -12.25 -4.31
C ARG A 21 9.58 -13.51 -4.42
N GLU A 22 9.55 -14.38 -3.43
CA GLU A 22 10.25 -15.68 -3.44
C GLU A 22 9.73 -16.62 -4.54
N LEU A 23 8.43 -16.52 -4.89
CA LEU A 23 7.81 -17.26 -5.98
C LEU A 23 8.15 -16.70 -7.38
N GLY A 24 8.85 -15.56 -7.45
CA GLY A 24 9.27 -14.95 -8.71
C GLY A 24 8.39 -13.81 -9.19
N ALA A 25 7.37 -13.37 -8.42
CA ALA A 25 6.64 -12.15 -8.73
C ALA A 25 7.54 -10.93 -8.53
N MET A 26 7.36 -9.93 -9.38
CA MET A 26 7.90 -8.60 -9.11
C MET A 26 7.00 -7.90 -8.11
N VAL A 27 7.58 -7.41 -7.03
CA VAL A 27 6.83 -6.76 -5.95
C VAL A 27 7.26 -5.32 -5.83
N LEU A 28 6.28 -4.41 -5.88
CA LEU A 28 6.45 -2.98 -5.64
C LEU A 28 5.65 -2.58 -4.40
N ASP A 29 6.23 -1.70 -3.60
CA ASP A 29 5.56 -1.06 -2.47
C ASP A 29 5.21 0.38 -2.87
N SER A 30 3.94 0.75 -2.76
CA SER A 30 3.52 2.12 -3.07
C SER A 30 4.11 3.13 -2.09
N ASP A 31 4.38 2.75 -0.85
CA ASP A 31 5.00 3.62 0.14
C ASP A 31 6.46 3.94 -0.24
N ASP A 32 7.20 2.98 -0.82
CA ASP A 32 8.55 3.22 -1.37
C ASP A 32 8.50 4.21 -2.55
N ILE A 33 7.50 4.09 -3.42
CA ILE A 33 7.29 5.01 -4.54
C ILE A 33 6.98 6.42 -4.03
N VAL A 34 6.09 6.54 -3.05
CA VAL A 34 5.82 7.83 -2.38
C VAL A 34 7.10 8.39 -1.79
N HIS A 35 7.92 7.56 -1.12
CA HIS A 35 9.17 8.00 -0.54
C HIS A 35 10.14 8.62 -1.58
N ILE A 36 10.21 8.03 -2.77
CA ILE A 36 11.00 8.57 -3.90
C ILE A 36 10.41 9.91 -4.38
N LEU A 37 9.09 9.97 -4.57
CA LEU A 37 8.40 11.19 -5.00
C LEU A 37 8.62 12.36 -4.04
N LEU A 38 8.60 12.11 -2.73
CA LEU A 38 8.82 13.12 -1.70
C LEU A 38 10.26 13.66 -1.66
N GLN A 39 11.18 13.15 -2.48
CA GLN A 39 12.54 13.68 -2.66
C GLN A 39 12.66 14.58 -3.91
N GLU A 40 11.65 14.58 -4.79
CA GLU A 40 11.66 15.38 -6.01
C GLU A 40 11.32 16.84 -5.69
N LYS A 41 12.18 17.78 -6.13
CA LYS A 41 12.01 19.23 -5.86
C LYS A 41 10.68 19.79 -6.37
N SER A 42 10.17 19.27 -7.50
CA SER A 42 8.85 19.64 -8.03
C SER A 42 7.74 19.25 -7.06
N VAL A 43 7.78 18.01 -6.58
CA VAL A 43 6.78 17.46 -5.64
C VAL A 43 6.82 18.22 -4.30
N ILE A 44 8.02 18.53 -3.78
CA ILE A 44 8.16 19.34 -2.55
C ILE A 44 7.51 20.71 -2.72
N ARG A 45 7.70 21.36 -3.88
CA ARG A 45 7.08 22.66 -4.19
C ARG A 45 5.56 22.57 -4.20
N ASP A 46 5.01 21.54 -4.83
CA ASP A 46 3.56 21.34 -4.91
C ASP A 46 2.97 21.06 -3.51
N ILE A 47 3.68 20.27 -2.69
CA ILE A 47 3.30 20.03 -1.28
C ILE A 47 3.32 21.33 -0.47
N LYS A 48 4.31 22.19 -0.64
CA LYS A 48 4.36 23.52 0.00
C LYS A 48 3.16 24.38 -0.35
N THR A 49 2.73 24.34 -1.61
CA THR A 49 1.54 25.09 -2.05
C THR A 49 0.27 24.64 -1.30
N ILE A 50 0.18 23.36 -0.92
CA ILE A 50 -0.96 22.80 -0.21
C ILE A 50 -0.86 22.98 1.31
N LEU A 51 0.35 22.74 1.89
CA LEU A 51 0.57 22.61 3.33
C LEU A 51 1.28 23.83 3.97
N GLY A 52 1.80 24.76 3.15
CA GLY A 52 2.56 25.93 3.60
C GLY A 52 4.07 25.70 3.69
N ASP A 53 4.83 26.78 3.85
CA ASP A 53 6.30 26.79 3.76
C ASP A 53 7.01 25.96 4.86
N ARG A 54 6.38 25.79 6.00
CA ARG A 54 6.97 25.09 7.15
C ARG A 54 7.27 23.60 6.92
N VAL A 55 6.77 23.02 5.83
CA VAL A 55 7.01 21.61 5.45
C VAL A 55 8.36 21.41 4.77
N GLU A 56 9.07 22.47 4.41
CA GLU A 56 10.40 22.39 3.81
C GLU A 56 11.47 22.80 4.83
N LYS A 57 12.50 21.97 4.96
CA LYS A 57 13.67 22.24 5.80
C LYS A 57 14.61 23.25 5.11
N LYS A 58 15.53 23.82 5.86
CA LYS A 58 16.54 24.78 5.34
C LYS A 58 17.44 24.20 4.24
N ASP A 59 17.59 22.89 4.19
CA ASP A 59 18.35 22.16 3.16
C ASP A 59 17.54 21.84 1.90
N GLY A 60 16.28 22.29 1.83
CA GLY A 60 15.37 22.05 0.71
C GLY A 60 14.70 20.67 0.71
N THR A 61 14.88 19.87 1.74
CA THR A 61 14.20 18.58 1.89
C THR A 61 12.86 18.74 2.59
N LEU A 62 11.96 17.75 2.39
CA LEU A 62 10.65 17.74 3.04
C LEU A 62 10.78 17.32 4.52
N ASP A 63 10.16 18.09 5.42
CA ASP A 63 10.00 17.73 6.81
C ASP A 63 8.81 16.79 6.98
N LYS A 64 9.09 15.48 6.96
CA LYS A 64 8.06 14.44 7.04
C LYS A 64 7.29 14.46 8.35
N GLU A 65 7.91 14.91 9.45
CA GLU A 65 7.25 14.99 10.76
C GLU A 65 6.21 16.10 10.76
N VAL A 66 6.57 17.28 10.23
CA VAL A 66 5.66 18.42 10.09
C VAL A 66 4.52 18.09 9.11
N VAL A 67 4.82 17.44 7.98
CA VAL A 67 3.78 16.98 7.05
C VAL A 67 2.82 16.02 7.76
N ALA A 68 3.35 15.01 8.45
CA ALA A 68 2.54 14.03 9.17
C ALA A 68 1.66 14.70 10.24
N GLU A 69 2.18 15.66 10.99
CA GLU A 69 1.42 16.44 11.97
C GLU A 69 0.24 17.17 11.32
N ILE A 70 0.49 17.86 10.19
CA ILE A 70 -0.54 18.64 9.49
C ILE A 70 -1.67 17.73 8.99
N ILE A 71 -1.31 16.67 8.25
CA ILE A 71 -2.31 15.79 7.61
C ILE A 71 -3.04 14.91 8.66
N PHE A 72 -2.41 14.64 9.80
CA PHE A 72 -3.04 13.92 10.89
C PHE A 72 -4.17 14.73 11.53
N ASN A 73 -3.98 16.05 11.65
CA ASN A 73 -4.93 16.95 12.30
C ASN A 73 -5.91 17.62 11.32
N ASN A 74 -5.70 17.51 10.02
CA ASN A 74 -6.52 18.15 9.00
C ASN A 74 -6.85 17.19 7.83
N SER A 75 -8.07 16.63 7.85
CA SER A 75 -8.53 15.70 6.82
C SER A 75 -8.65 16.32 5.43
N ILE A 76 -8.94 17.62 5.35
CA ILE A 76 -9.05 18.34 4.06
C ILE A 76 -7.67 18.45 3.40
N LEU A 77 -6.64 18.84 4.18
CA LEU A 77 -5.27 18.93 3.68
C LEU A 77 -4.71 17.54 3.34
N ARG A 78 -5.05 16.53 4.14
CA ARG A 78 -4.71 15.14 3.81
C ARG A 78 -5.29 14.72 2.47
N ASN A 79 -6.58 14.96 2.22
CA ASN A 79 -7.21 14.62 0.95
C ASN A 79 -6.58 15.38 -0.23
N LYS A 80 -6.23 16.66 -0.06
CA LYS A 80 -5.53 17.43 -1.10
C LYS A 80 -4.16 16.83 -1.43
N LEU A 81 -3.41 16.40 -0.40
CA LEU A 81 -2.12 15.75 -0.58
C LEU A 81 -2.27 14.39 -1.28
N GLU A 82 -3.27 13.59 -0.90
CA GLU A 82 -3.60 12.32 -1.55
C GLU A 82 -3.94 12.52 -3.03
N VAL A 83 -4.79 13.49 -3.36
CA VAL A 83 -5.16 13.84 -4.76
C VAL A 83 -3.93 14.25 -5.57
N LEU A 84 -2.96 14.94 -4.98
CA LEU A 84 -1.70 15.30 -5.64
C LEU A 84 -0.83 14.06 -5.89
N LEU A 85 -0.59 13.25 -4.85
CA LEU A 85 0.41 12.17 -4.90
C LEU A 85 -0.07 10.93 -5.65
N HIS A 86 -1.36 10.58 -5.60
CA HIS A 86 -1.85 9.34 -6.19
C HIS A 86 -1.61 9.25 -7.70
N PRO A 87 -1.92 10.25 -8.53
CA PRO A 87 -1.60 10.20 -9.96
C PRO A 87 -0.11 9.98 -10.19
N MET A 88 0.75 10.70 -9.45
CA MET A 88 2.21 10.60 -9.58
C MET A 88 2.73 9.20 -9.24
N VAL A 89 2.16 8.55 -8.22
CA VAL A 89 2.49 7.16 -7.87
C VAL A 89 2.14 6.24 -9.04
N PHE A 90 0.96 6.37 -9.63
CA PHE A 90 0.56 5.53 -10.75
C PHE A 90 1.37 5.79 -12.01
N ASP A 91 1.75 7.03 -12.30
CA ASP A 91 2.64 7.37 -13.42
C ASP A 91 4.03 6.73 -13.26
N LYS A 92 4.57 6.73 -12.03
CA LYS A 92 5.82 6.01 -11.72
C LYS A 92 5.67 4.50 -11.91
N ILE A 93 4.58 3.91 -11.44
CA ILE A 93 4.26 2.50 -11.62
C ILE A 93 4.20 2.19 -13.12
N GLU A 94 3.46 2.97 -13.90
CA GLU A 94 3.31 2.78 -15.34
C GLU A 94 4.64 2.91 -16.08
N THR A 95 5.44 3.92 -15.75
CA THR A 95 6.82 4.06 -16.28
C THR A 95 7.67 2.83 -15.97
N TYR A 96 7.52 2.26 -14.78
CA TYR A 96 8.24 1.05 -14.40
C TYR A 96 7.76 -0.17 -15.19
N LEU A 97 6.43 -0.32 -15.36
CA LEU A 97 5.82 -1.39 -16.14
C LEU A 97 6.23 -1.35 -17.62
N GLN A 98 6.34 -0.14 -18.21
CA GLN A 98 6.81 0.03 -19.58
C GLN A 98 8.22 -0.50 -19.80
N LYS A 99 9.14 -0.31 -18.82
CA LYS A 99 10.53 -0.81 -18.88
C LYS A 99 10.63 -2.34 -18.88
N ILE A 100 9.61 -3.03 -18.39
CA ILE A 100 9.55 -4.49 -18.32
C ILE A 100 8.56 -5.10 -19.33
N ARG A 101 8.00 -4.28 -20.22
CA ARG A 101 7.05 -4.69 -21.25
C ARG A 101 7.65 -5.78 -22.14
N GLY A 102 6.85 -6.78 -22.50
CA GLY A 102 7.30 -7.94 -23.32
C GLY A 102 7.83 -9.13 -22.51
N LYS A 103 7.95 -9.01 -21.19
CA LYS A 103 8.26 -10.17 -20.34
C LYS A 103 6.97 -10.64 -19.67
N ARG A 104 6.61 -11.92 -19.85
CA ARG A 104 5.49 -12.55 -19.12
C ARG A 104 5.82 -12.54 -17.63
N ARG A 105 5.32 -11.55 -16.88
CA ARG A 105 5.62 -11.36 -15.46
C ARG A 105 4.38 -11.00 -14.67
N LEU A 106 4.29 -11.55 -13.48
CA LEU A 106 3.34 -11.14 -12.47
C LEU A 106 3.95 -9.99 -11.67
N VAL A 107 3.28 -8.84 -11.66
CA VAL A 107 3.66 -7.67 -10.87
C VAL A 107 2.62 -7.46 -9.78
N ILE A 108 3.06 -7.41 -8.53
CA ILE A 108 2.20 -7.20 -7.37
C ILE A 108 2.58 -5.88 -6.71
N ILE A 109 1.61 -5.01 -6.53
CA ILE A 109 1.79 -3.71 -5.89
C ILE A 109 1.01 -3.68 -4.59
N GLU A 110 1.68 -3.35 -3.49
CA GLU A 110 1.02 -3.06 -2.24
C GLU A 110 0.36 -1.69 -2.31
N VAL A 111 -0.96 -1.64 -2.13
CA VAL A 111 -1.75 -0.40 -2.06
C VAL A 111 -2.65 -0.46 -0.83
N PRO A 112 -2.25 0.14 0.31
CA PRO A 112 -3.00 0.06 1.56
C PRO A 112 -4.43 0.60 1.45
N LEU A 113 -4.63 1.67 0.69
CA LEU A 113 -5.92 2.36 0.49
C LEU A 113 -6.54 2.08 -0.89
N LEU A 114 -6.36 0.86 -1.42
CA LEU A 114 -6.77 0.46 -2.77
C LEU A 114 -8.25 0.73 -3.04
N PHE A 115 -9.12 0.30 -2.14
CA PHE A 115 -10.57 0.44 -2.30
C PHE A 115 -11.11 1.79 -1.79
N GLU A 116 -10.43 2.41 -0.83
CA GLU A 116 -10.74 3.76 -0.35
C GLU A 116 -10.55 4.80 -1.45
N GLY A 117 -9.52 4.63 -2.26
CA GLY A 117 -9.21 5.49 -3.39
C GLY A 117 -9.86 5.07 -4.72
N ALA A 118 -10.68 4.01 -4.71
CA ALA A 118 -11.31 3.45 -5.92
C ALA A 118 -10.30 3.09 -7.02
N TYR A 119 -9.15 2.50 -6.65
CA TYR A 119 -8.07 2.15 -7.58
C TYR A 119 -8.16 0.73 -8.12
N GLU A 120 -9.16 -0.05 -7.70
CA GLU A 120 -9.32 -1.46 -8.11
C GLU A 120 -9.34 -1.64 -9.64
N GLY A 121 -9.94 -0.72 -10.38
CA GLY A 121 -10.00 -0.75 -11.83
C GLY A 121 -8.65 -0.56 -12.57
N ARG A 122 -7.58 -0.24 -11.86
CA ARG A 122 -6.22 -0.15 -12.42
C ARG A 122 -5.44 -1.46 -12.39
N PHE A 123 -6.01 -2.50 -11.81
CA PHE A 123 -5.39 -3.81 -11.62
C PHE A 123 -6.17 -4.88 -12.35
N ASP A 124 -5.46 -5.88 -12.89
CA ASP A 124 -6.10 -7.04 -13.52
C ASP A 124 -6.82 -7.90 -12.46
N ARG A 125 -6.25 -7.99 -11.27
CA ARG A 125 -6.83 -8.67 -10.10
C ARG A 125 -6.41 -7.98 -8.80
N THR A 126 -7.18 -8.23 -7.76
CA THR A 126 -6.94 -7.70 -6.42
C THR A 126 -6.83 -8.82 -5.37
N ILE A 127 -5.96 -8.62 -4.38
CA ILE A 127 -5.76 -9.55 -3.26
C ILE A 127 -5.93 -8.79 -1.96
N THR A 128 -6.80 -9.27 -1.06
CA THR A 128 -6.91 -8.72 0.30
C THR A 128 -6.30 -9.69 1.31
N VAL A 129 -5.29 -9.22 2.02
CA VAL A 129 -4.72 -9.91 3.19
C VAL A 129 -5.48 -9.48 4.43
N PHE A 130 -5.95 -10.45 5.22
CA PHE A 130 -6.70 -10.15 6.42
C PHE A 130 -6.30 -11.01 7.62
N THR A 131 -6.53 -10.48 8.81
CA THR A 131 -6.47 -11.20 10.09
C THR A 131 -7.48 -10.58 11.05
N THR A 132 -7.63 -11.16 12.25
CA THR A 132 -8.45 -10.53 13.30
C THR A 132 -7.84 -9.21 13.77
N GLN A 133 -8.69 -8.28 14.18
CA GLN A 133 -8.21 -7.02 14.77
C GLN A 133 -7.32 -7.26 15.98
N LYS A 134 -7.64 -8.26 16.81
CA LYS A 134 -6.81 -8.66 17.96
C LYS A 134 -5.40 -9.04 17.52
N ALA A 135 -5.27 -9.90 16.52
CA ALA A 135 -3.96 -10.33 16.01
C ALA A 135 -3.18 -9.17 15.37
N ALA A 136 -3.86 -8.29 14.62
CA ALA A 136 -3.25 -7.10 14.04
C ALA A 136 -2.70 -6.16 15.12
N LEU A 137 -3.49 -5.85 16.14
CA LEU A 137 -3.08 -5.00 17.26
C LEU A 137 -1.91 -5.60 18.05
N GLU A 138 -1.89 -6.92 18.26
CA GLU A 138 -0.79 -7.60 18.93
C GLU A 138 0.52 -7.52 18.12
N ARG A 139 0.46 -7.74 16.81
CA ARG A 139 1.62 -7.59 15.91
C ARG A 139 2.17 -6.17 15.94
N LEU A 140 1.29 -5.17 15.87
CA LEU A 140 1.66 -3.76 15.92
C LEU A 140 2.30 -3.38 17.25
N ARG A 141 1.77 -3.88 18.37
CA ARG A 141 2.35 -3.70 19.70
C ARG A 141 3.77 -4.27 19.80
N LYS A 142 3.99 -5.47 19.26
CA LYS A 142 5.33 -6.07 19.19
C LYS A 142 6.31 -5.27 18.33
N GLY A 143 5.80 -4.56 17.34
CA GLY A 143 6.56 -3.62 16.50
C GLY A 143 6.70 -2.20 17.10
N GLY A 144 6.36 -2.00 18.39
CA GLY A 144 6.54 -0.71 19.08
C GLY A 144 5.41 0.31 18.85
N VAL A 145 4.34 -0.06 18.13
CA VAL A 145 3.23 0.86 17.88
C VAL A 145 2.29 0.90 19.08
N SER A 146 2.00 2.09 19.59
CA SER A 146 1.03 2.26 20.67
C SER A 146 -0.38 1.83 20.22
N ARG A 147 -1.15 1.26 21.17
CA ARG A 147 -2.52 0.81 20.90
C ARG A 147 -3.42 1.94 20.38
N SER A 148 -3.28 3.14 20.91
CA SER A 148 -4.04 4.31 20.49
C SER A 148 -3.78 4.64 19.02
N ASN A 149 -2.50 4.72 18.60
CA ASN A 149 -2.12 5.00 17.23
C ASN A 149 -2.57 3.89 16.28
N ALA A 150 -2.44 2.62 16.69
CA ALA A 150 -2.91 1.49 15.91
C ALA A 150 -4.42 1.56 15.64
N LEU A 151 -5.22 1.83 16.68
CA LEU A 151 -6.68 1.95 16.56
C LEU A 151 -7.10 3.15 15.70
N LYS A 152 -6.43 4.30 15.83
CA LYS A 152 -6.70 5.48 14.97
C LYS A 152 -6.48 5.15 13.50
N ARG A 153 -5.36 4.50 13.15
CA ARG A 153 -5.07 4.09 11.76
C ARG A 153 -6.06 3.07 11.23
N LEU A 154 -6.44 2.08 12.03
CA LEU A 154 -7.44 1.07 11.65
C LEU A 154 -8.83 1.69 11.43
N LYS A 155 -9.23 2.65 12.25
CA LYS A 155 -10.53 3.37 12.10
C LYS A 155 -10.58 4.26 10.84
N ALA A 156 -9.43 4.75 10.38
CA ALA A 156 -9.35 5.57 9.17
C ALA A 156 -9.42 4.75 7.88
N GLN A 157 -9.30 3.42 7.97
CA GLN A 157 -9.33 2.52 6.81
C GLN A 157 -10.73 1.90 6.64
N MET A 158 -11.06 1.55 5.40
CA MET A 158 -12.29 0.80 5.09
C MET A 158 -12.34 -0.50 5.93
N PRO A 159 -13.51 -0.86 6.49
CA PRO A 159 -13.65 -2.11 7.23
C PRO A 159 -13.18 -3.31 6.40
N ILE A 160 -12.36 -4.18 6.99
CA ILE A 160 -11.76 -5.31 6.29
C ILE A 160 -12.79 -6.24 5.64
N GLN A 161 -13.97 -6.35 6.24
CA GLN A 161 -15.06 -7.16 5.68
C GLN A 161 -15.57 -6.61 4.34
N ILE A 162 -15.54 -5.29 4.16
CA ILE A 162 -15.90 -4.66 2.89
C ILE A 162 -14.82 -4.93 1.85
N LYS A 163 -13.53 -4.74 2.20
CA LYS A 163 -12.40 -5.07 1.31
C LYS A 163 -12.45 -6.52 0.85
N LYS A 164 -12.73 -7.46 1.76
CA LYS A 164 -12.89 -8.88 1.43
C LYS A 164 -13.99 -9.16 0.41
N LYS A 165 -15.08 -8.40 0.43
CA LYS A 165 -16.18 -8.57 -0.53
C LYS A 165 -15.87 -8.00 -1.91
N LYS A 166 -15.00 -7.00 -1.97
CA LYS A 166 -14.65 -6.30 -3.22
C LYS A 166 -13.48 -6.94 -3.97
N THR A 167 -12.72 -7.80 -3.33
CA THR A 167 -11.47 -8.36 -3.85
C THR A 167 -11.69 -9.67 -4.61
N ASP A 168 -10.85 -9.96 -5.60
CA ASP A 168 -10.87 -11.22 -6.35
C ASP A 168 -10.32 -12.38 -5.53
N TYR A 169 -9.25 -12.15 -4.75
CA TYR A 169 -8.60 -13.15 -3.92
C TYR A 169 -8.44 -12.69 -2.48
N GLN A 170 -8.49 -13.65 -1.56
CA GLN A 170 -8.34 -13.41 -0.14
C GLN A 170 -7.24 -14.28 0.45
N ILE A 171 -6.42 -13.73 1.33
CA ILE A 171 -5.42 -14.46 2.10
C ILE A 171 -5.71 -14.29 3.59
N ASP A 172 -6.10 -15.39 4.23
CA ASP A 172 -6.30 -15.47 5.68
C ASP A 172 -4.95 -15.63 6.40
N ASN A 173 -4.53 -14.57 7.08
CA ASN A 173 -3.30 -14.53 7.86
C ASN A 173 -3.53 -14.69 9.38
N ASN A 174 -4.59 -15.43 9.78
CA ASN A 174 -4.86 -15.74 11.19
C ASN A 174 -4.07 -16.94 11.71
N GLY A 175 -3.66 -17.83 10.83
CA GLY A 175 -2.99 -19.08 11.19
C GLY A 175 -1.48 -18.99 11.24
N THR A 176 -0.82 -20.11 10.99
CA THR A 176 0.64 -20.20 10.88
C THR A 176 1.15 -19.53 9.60
N LYS A 177 2.41 -19.10 9.63
CA LYS A 177 3.08 -18.57 8.43
C LYS A 177 3.04 -19.59 7.26
N GLN A 178 3.16 -20.88 7.56
CA GLN A 178 3.10 -21.95 6.56
C GLN A 178 1.73 -22.02 5.87
N ARG A 179 0.63 -21.87 6.64
CA ARG A 179 -0.73 -21.84 6.08
C ARG A 179 -0.94 -20.61 5.19
N THR A 180 -0.46 -19.46 5.63
CA THR A 180 -0.52 -18.22 4.83
C THR A 180 0.30 -18.34 3.54
N ARG A 181 1.52 -18.91 3.64
CA ARG A 181 2.37 -19.21 2.47
C ARG A 181 1.65 -20.09 1.45
N LYS A 182 1.06 -21.21 1.90
CA LYS A 182 0.34 -22.13 1.01
C LYS A 182 -0.82 -21.47 0.26
N GLN A 183 -1.53 -20.55 0.92
CA GLN A 183 -2.59 -19.76 0.26
C GLN A 183 -1.99 -18.84 -0.83
N ALA A 184 -0.88 -18.14 -0.52
CA ALA A 184 -0.20 -17.27 -1.50
C ALA A 184 0.33 -18.09 -2.69
N GLU A 185 0.92 -19.25 -2.46
CA GLU A 185 1.38 -20.19 -3.50
C GLU A 185 0.24 -20.64 -4.43
N ASN A 186 -0.91 -20.98 -3.85
CA ASN A 186 -2.09 -21.40 -4.64
C ASN A 186 -2.63 -20.24 -5.48
N ILE A 187 -2.69 -19.03 -4.93
CA ILE A 187 -3.12 -17.85 -5.67
C ILE A 187 -2.11 -17.53 -6.77
N TYR A 188 -0.81 -17.59 -6.49
CA TYR A 188 0.23 -17.36 -7.47
C TYR A 188 0.11 -18.28 -8.69
N LYS A 189 -0.12 -19.58 -8.47
CA LYS A 189 -0.35 -20.55 -9.55
C LYS A 189 -1.55 -20.20 -10.41
N ARG A 190 -2.70 -19.88 -9.77
CA ARG A 190 -3.91 -19.45 -10.50
C ARG A 190 -3.67 -18.20 -11.34
N LEU A 191 -2.99 -17.20 -10.77
CA LEU A 191 -2.66 -15.97 -11.50
C LEU A 191 -1.75 -16.23 -12.71
N LEU A 192 -0.84 -17.19 -12.63
CA LEU A 192 -0.02 -17.61 -13.77
C LEU A 192 -0.85 -18.31 -14.87
N GLU A 193 -1.87 -19.07 -14.49
CA GLU A 193 -2.80 -19.71 -15.41
C GLU A 193 -3.73 -18.68 -16.10
N GLU A 194 -4.12 -17.63 -15.40
CA GLU A 194 -4.94 -16.53 -15.93
C GLU A 194 -4.14 -15.53 -16.78
N MET A 195 -2.80 -15.60 -16.79
CA MET A 195 -1.98 -14.69 -17.61
C MET A 195 -2.16 -14.99 -19.10
N PRO A 196 -2.46 -13.94 -19.92
CA PRO A 196 -2.57 -14.08 -21.37
C PRO A 196 -1.28 -14.53 -22.04
#